data_23b04e8e1f5aeb89477d1d8172de3687
#
_entry.id   23b04e8e1f5aeb89477d1d8172de3687
#
_cell.length_a   1.000
_cell.length_b   1.000
_cell.length_c   1.000
_cell.angle_alpha   90.00
_cell.angle_beta   90.00
_cell.angle_gamma   90.00
#
_symmetry.space_group_name_H-M   'P 1'
#
loop_
_entity.id
_entity.type
_entity.pdbx_description
1 polymer ?
#
loop_
_entity_poly.entity_id
_entity_poly.type
_entity_poly.pdbx_seq_one_letter_code
_entity_poly.pdbx_strand_id
1 'polypeptide(L)'
;SMQSGQLVIKPVSAQLTYDSEWFGSMDCYAKLTVGGSVFKTRPAHDQGKHPNWQETFTAMVNGDQVMHVAVYDHDNVTADDYIGECQVPLQDIYSRRNTSNWYTLMRKGKSSGQIMIILEFVPSGGMGNMGGMGMGMGMQTPGMNMGMGMQPQMGYGMQQPQMGMGYGMQQP
;
A
#
# COMPACT_ATOMS: atom_id res chain seq x y z
N SER A 1 15.12 -17.33 -0.65
CA SER A 1 14.12 -17.63 -1.63
C SER A 1 13.70 -16.38 -2.37
N MET A 2 13.39 -16.52 -3.64
CA MET A 2 12.97 -15.37 -4.41
C MET A 2 11.56 -14.93 -4.04
N GLN A 3 10.88 -15.67 -3.23
CA GLN A 3 9.54 -15.31 -2.76
C GLN A 3 9.55 -14.93 -1.28
N SER A 4 10.73 -14.71 -0.72
CA SER A 4 10.82 -14.22 0.65
C SER A 4 11.09 -12.73 0.61
N GLY A 5 10.44 -11.97 1.42
CA GLY A 5 10.65 -10.52 1.47
C GLY A 5 9.49 -9.80 2.10
N GLN A 6 9.31 -8.56 1.68
CA GLN A 6 8.28 -7.71 2.22
C GLN A 6 7.14 -7.56 1.23
N LEU A 7 5.94 -7.76 1.70
CA LEU A 7 4.74 -7.50 0.91
C LEU A 7 4.11 -6.22 1.45
N VAL A 8 4.10 -5.19 0.63
CA VAL A 8 3.50 -3.91 0.98
C VAL A 8 2.07 -3.93 0.46
N ILE A 9 1.11 -3.70 1.34
CA ILE A 9 -0.30 -3.88 1.04
C ILE A 9 -1.03 -2.58 1.24
N LYS A 10 -1.70 -2.11 0.22
CA LYS A 10 -2.48 -0.88 0.35
C LYS A 10 -3.93 -1.15 0.00
N PRO A 11 -4.80 -1.35 0.99
CA PRO A 11 -6.23 -1.41 0.73
C PRO A 11 -6.68 0.02 0.44
N VAL A 12 -7.08 0.27 -0.78
CA VAL A 12 -7.41 1.62 -1.22
C VAL A 12 -8.84 1.95 -0.88
N SER A 13 -9.77 1.19 -1.39
CA SER A 13 -11.19 1.50 -1.28
C SER A 13 -12.04 0.29 -1.62
N ALA A 14 -13.31 0.39 -1.42
CA ALA A 14 -14.23 -0.66 -1.83
C ALA A 14 -15.49 -0.06 -2.44
N GLN A 15 -16.19 -0.85 -3.22
CA GLN A 15 -17.47 -0.51 -3.76
C GLN A 15 -18.38 -1.66 -3.36
N LEU A 16 -19.24 -1.43 -2.36
CA LEU A 16 -20.02 -2.48 -1.78
C LEU A 16 -21.46 -2.45 -2.32
N THR A 17 -22.08 -3.62 -2.42
CA THR A 17 -23.45 -3.70 -2.85
C THR A 17 -24.35 -4.16 -1.70
N TYR A 18 -23.75 -4.64 -0.59
CA TYR A 18 -24.49 -5.05 0.58
C TYR A 18 -24.39 -3.96 1.64
N ASP A 19 -25.51 -3.63 2.27
CA ASP A 19 -25.56 -2.61 3.30
C ASP A 19 -26.18 -3.23 4.54
N SER A 20 -25.47 -3.23 5.66
CA SER A 20 -25.93 -3.82 6.90
C SER A 20 -26.73 -2.84 7.75
N GLU A 21 -26.79 -1.57 7.36
CA GLU A 21 -27.46 -0.57 8.19
C GLU A 21 -28.87 -0.25 7.72
N TRP A 22 -29.78 -0.19 8.66
CA TRP A 22 -31.13 0.22 8.36
C TRP A 22 -31.21 1.73 8.40
N PHE A 23 -30.46 2.35 9.32
CA PHE A 23 -30.45 3.78 9.44
C PHE A 23 -29.00 4.23 9.48
N GLY A 24 -28.70 5.29 8.82
CA GLY A 24 -27.35 5.82 8.82
C GLY A 24 -26.47 5.14 7.78
N SER A 25 -25.21 5.32 7.89
CA SER A 25 -24.23 4.78 6.95
C SER A 25 -23.29 3.84 7.65
N MET A 26 -22.79 2.88 6.93
CA MET A 26 -21.78 1.96 7.46
C MET A 26 -20.43 2.65 7.70
N ASP A 27 -19.66 2.11 8.66
CA ASP A 27 -18.31 2.54 8.95
C ASP A 27 -17.41 1.34 8.68
N CYS A 28 -17.11 1.09 7.43
CA CYS A 28 -16.44 -0.16 7.05
C CYS A 28 -14.94 -0.15 7.22
N TYR A 29 -14.38 -1.28 7.61
CA TYR A 29 -12.94 -1.48 7.65
C TYR A 29 -12.58 -2.81 7.00
N ALA A 30 -11.34 -2.93 6.57
CA ALA A 30 -10.82 -4.15 5.98
C ALA A 30 -9.86 -4.82 6.93
N LYS A 31 -9.96 -6.15 7.04
CA LYS A 31 -9.07 -6.95 7.84
C LYS A 31 -8.30 -7.82 6.87
N LEU A 32 -6.97 -7.74 6.89
CA LEU A 32 -6.13 -8.46 5.93
C LEU A 32 -5.22 -9.40 6.69
N THR A 33 -5.18 -10.64 6.29
CA THR A 33 -4.39 -11.68 6.97
C THR A 33 -3.45 -12.33 5.97
N VAL A 34 -2.16 -12.28 6.23
CA VAL A 34 -1.15 -12.90 5.37
C VAL A 34 0.14 -13.09 6.16
N GLY A 35 0.81 -14.19 5.89
CA GLY A 35 2.13 -14.41 6.49
C GLY A 35 2.14 -14.43 7.99
N GLY A 36 1.08 -14.85 8.63
CA GLY A 36 1.00 -14.85 10.06
C GLY A 36 0.66 -13.50 10.67
N SER A 37 0.45 -12.48 9.88
CA SER A 37 0.12 -11.14 10.34
C SER A 37 -1.32 -10.81 10.05
N VAL A 38 -1.91 -9.99 10.91
CA VAL A 38 -3.28 -9.52 10.73
C VAL A 38 -3.25 -8.01 10.82
N PHE A 39 -3.79 -7.35 9.81
CA PHE A 39 -3.87 -5.90 9.78
C PHE A 39 -5.34 -5.48 9.66
N LYS A 40 -5.66 -4.33 10.21
CA LYS A 40 -7.00 -3.76 10.09
C LYS A 40 -6.87 -2.30 9.73
N THR A 41 -7.64 -1.86 8.77
CA THR A 41 -7.71 -0.42 8.47
C THR A 41 -8.53 0.26 9.55
N ARG A 42 -8.50 1.57 9.61
CA ARG A 42 -9.43 2.31 10.43
C ARG A 42 -10.78 2.23 9.77
N PRO A 43 -11.87 2.28 10.51
CA PRO A 43 -13.17 2.35 9.90
C PRO A 43 -13.33 3.63 9.09
N ALA A 44 -13.92 3.53 7.92
CA ALA A 44 -14.18 4.69 7.08
C ALA A 44 -15.51 5.29 7.55
N HIS A 45 -15.44 6.27 8.43
CA HIS A 45 -16.61 6.80 9.12
C HIS A 45 -17.65 7.38 8.18
N ASP A 46 -18.87 6.85 8.31
CA ASP A 46 -20.01 7.33 7.51
C ASP A 46 -19.83 7.26 6.01
N GLN A 47 -18.92 6.45 5.51
CA GLN A 47 -18.72 6.38 4.06
C GLN A 47 -19.58 5.31 3.39
N GLY A 48 -20.36 4.58 4.17
CA GLY A 48 -21.35 3.66 3.61
C GLY A 48 -20.77 2.62 2.68
N LYS A 49 -21.31 2.51 1.48
CA LYS A 49 -20.89 1.50 0.53
C LYS A 49 -19.63 1.85 -0.24
N HIS A 50 -19.07 3.01 0.01
CA HIS A 50 -17.87 3.45 -0.73
C HIS A 50 -16.74 3.86 0.22
N PRO A 51 -16.26 2.93 1.07
CA PRO A 51 -15.19 3.27 2.01
C PRO A 51 -13.88 3.54 1.28
N ASN A 52 -13.13 4.52 1.79
CA ASN A 52 -11.87 4.89 1.20
C ASN A 52 -10.84 4.91 2.33
N TRP A 53 -9.91 4.00 2.34
CA TRP A 53 -8.95 3.87 3.43
C TRP A 53 -7.58 4.38 3.10
N GLN A 54 -7.02 3.91 2.00
CA GLN A 54 -5.69 4.29 1.54
C GLN A 54 -4.60 4.16 2.59
N GLU A 55 -4.67 3.17 3.44
CA GLU A 55 -3.65 2.88 4.41
C GLU A 55 -2.66 1.88 3.86
N THR A 56 -1.48 1.83 4.38
CA THR A 56 -0.41 0.94 3.90
C THR A 56 0.10 0.08 5.03
N PHE A 57 0.22 -1.21 4.78
CA PHE A 57 0.76 -2.16 5.73
C PHE A 57 1.89 -2.95 5.09
N THR A 58 2.81 -3.45 5.89
CA THR A 58 3.92 -4.26 5.38
C THR A 58 3.95 -5.57 6.14
N ALA A 59 3.93 -6.68 5.42
CA ALA A 59 4.01 -8.02 5.98
C ALA A 59 5.26 -8.71 5.49
N MET A 60 5.82 -9.57 6.32
CA MET A 60 6.92 -10.41 5.88
C MET A 60 6.31 -11.68 5.32
N VAL A 61 6.71 -12.07 4.13
CA VAL A 61 6.19 -13.26 3.47
C VAL A 61 7.32 -14.19 3.05
N ASN A 62 7.02 -15.45 2.92
CA ASN A 62 7.99 -16.43 2.50
C ASN A 62 7.26 -17.44 1.62
N GLY A 63 6.92 -17.00 0.42
CA GLY A 63 6.21 -17.86 -0.52
C GLY A 63 4.74 -18.07 -0.17
N ASP A 64 4.19 -17.22 0.71
CA ASP A 64 2.78 -17.33 1.05
C ASP A 64 1.95 -17.21 -0.21
N GLN A 65 0.93 -18.04 -0.35
CA GLN A 65 0.20 -18.12 -1.60
C GLN A 65 -1.07 -17.31 -1.64
N VAL A 66 -1.56 -16.90 -0.50
CA VAL A 66 -2.84 -16.20 -0.47
C VAL A 66 -2.89 -15.21 0.68
N MET A 67 -3.57 -14.09 0.45
CA MET A 67 -3.90 -13.13 1.49
C MET A 67 -5.42 -13.17 1.65
N HIS A 68 -5.89 -13.30 2.87
CA HIS A 68 -7.32 -13.28 3.15
C HIS A 68 -7.75 -11.87 3.47
N VAL A 69 -8.84 -11.41 2.89
CA VAL A 69 -9.33 -10.06 3.09
C VAL A 69 -10.81 -10.14 3.44
N ALA A 70 -11.20 -9.52 4.54
CA ALA A 70 -12.59 -9.45 4.94
C ALA A 70 -12.97 -8.03 5.26
N VAL A 71 -14.19 -7.64 4.96
CA VAL A 71 -14.70 -6.30 5.22
C VAL A 71 -15.82 -6.41 6.23
N TYR A 72 -15.81 -5.52 7.22
CA TYR A 72 -16.80 -5.47 8.28
C TYR A 72 -17.30 -4.03 8.45
N ASP A 73 -18.52 -3.89 8.92
CA ASP A 73 -19.07 -2.61 9.34
C ASP A 73 -18.86 -2.51 10.85
N HIS A 74 -18.17 -1.51 11.31
CA HIS A 74 -17.84 -1.32 12.72
C HIS A 74 -19.07 -0.84 13.49
N ASP A 75 -19.35 -1.48 14.63
CA ASP A 75 -20.47 -1.09 15.45
C ASP A 75 -19.93 -0.84 16.86
N ASN A 76 -20.30 0.27 17.48
CA ASN A 76 -19.83 0.61 18.79
C ASN A 76 -20.60 -0.09 19.90
N VAL A 77 -21.74 -0.64 19.63
CA VAL A 77 -22.60 -1.20 20.62
C VAL A 77 -22.68 -2.70 20.55
N THR A 78 -22.75 -3.26 19.36
CA THR A 78 -22.87 -4.69 19.16
C THR A 78 -21.66 -5.19 18.40
N ALA A 79 -21.65 -6.46 18.05
CA ALA A 79 -20.56 -7.02 17.26
C ALA A 79 -20.57 -6.39 15.87
N ASP A 80 -19.40 -6.29 15.27
CA ASP A 80 -19.30 -5.75 13.92
C ASP A 80 -20.03 -6.64 12.93
N ASP A 81 -20.61 -6.05 11.91
CA ASP A 81 -21.34 -6.79 10.91
C ASP A 81 -20.44 -7.23 9.78
N TYR A 82 -20.54 -8.50 9.39
CA TYR A 82 -19.72 -9.03 8.31
C TYR A 82 -20.30 -8.61 6.98
N ILE A 83 -19.47 -8.04 6.12
CA ILE A 83 -19.89 -7.54 4.81
C ILE A 83 -19.48 -8.49 3.69
N GLY A 84 -18.31 -9.09 3.78
CA GLY A 84 -17.86 -10.02 2.74
C GLY A 84 -16.36 -10.27 2.81
N GLU A 85 -15.90 -11.22 2.03
CA GLU A 85 -14.49 -11.59 2.04
C GLU A 85 -14.01 -12.08 0.69
N CYS A 86 -12.71 -12.12 0.50
CA CYS A 86 -12.09 -12.71 -0.67
C CYS A 86 -10.72 -13.23 -0.33
N GLN A 87 -10.16 -14.04 -1.22
CA GLN A 87 -8.81 -14.49 -1.09
C GLN A 87 -8.04 -13.92 -2.25
N VAL A 88 -6.94 -13.26 -1.98
CA VAL A 88 -6.11 -12.62 -2.99
C VAL A 88 -4.93 -13.54 -3.27
N PRO A 89 -4.84 -14.12 -4.46
CA PRO A 89 -3.72 -14.99 -4.79
C PRO A 89 -2.44 -14.16 -4.91
N LEU A 90 -1.35 -14.64 -4.35
CA LEU A 90 -0.09 -13.89 -4.33
C LEU A 90 0.92 -14.39 -5.36
N GLN A 91 0.60 -15.39 -6.16
CA GLN A 91 1.54 -15.94 -7.10
C GLN A 91 2.07 -14.89 -8.06
N ASP A 92 1.21 -14.06 -8.58
CA ASP A 92 1.64 -13.05 -9.55
C ASP A 92 2.52 -11.97 -8.96
N ILE A 93 2.33 -11.60 -7.71
CA ILE A 93 3.05 -10.50 -7.14
C ILE A 93 4.54 -10.81 -7.00
N TYR A 94 4.87 -12.10 -6.84
CA TYR A 94 6.27 -12.48 -6.69
C TYR A 94 7.07 -12.23 -7.97
N SER A 95 6.44 -12.27 -9.12
CA SER A 95 7.14 -12.00 -10.37
C SER A 95 6.85 -10.60 -10.88
N ARG A 96 5.64 -10.10 -10.72
CA ARG A 96 5.31 -8.78 -11.25
C ARG A 96 5.78 -7.65 -10.37
N ARG A 97 5.97 -7.88 -9.10
CA ARG A 97 6.43 -6.91 -8.10
C ARG A 97 5.42 -5.85 -7.75
N ASN A 98 4.56 -5.44 -8.63
CA ASN A 98 3.54 -4.44 -8.37
C ASN A 98 2.25 -4.84 -9.03
N THR A 99 1.13 -4.82 -8.32
CA THR A 99 -0.19 -5.08 -8.89
C THR A 99 -1.20 -4.12 -8.30
N SER A 100 -2.28 -3.89 -9.03
CA SER A 100 -3.33 -2.99 -8.59
C SER A 100 -4.61 -3.57 -9.18
N ASN A 101 -5.42 -4.18 -8.38
CA ASN A 101 -6.61 -4.90 -8.87
C ASN A 101 -7.82 -4.76 -7.97
N TRP A 102 -8.99 -4.92 -8.57
CA TRP A 102 -10.25 -5.05 -7.85
C TRP A 102 -10.47 -6.55 -7.59
N TYR A 103 -10.86 -6.89 -6.36
CA TYR A 103 -11.16 -8.26 -6.01
C TYR A 103 -12.62 -8.35 -5.55
N THR A 104 -13.33 -9.38 -6.01
CA THR A 104 -14.74 -9.54 -5.68
C THR A 104 -14.89 -10.06 -4.25
N LEU A 105 -15.72 -9.39 -3.46
CA LEU A 105 -16.04 -9.82 -2.12
C LEU A 105 -17.30 -10.68 -2.16
N MET A 106 -17.29 -11.77 -1.42
CA MET A 106 -18.41 -12.70 -1.39
C MET A 106 -19.01 -12.76 0.02
N ARG A 107 -20.33 -12.80 0.08
CA ARG A 107 -21.05 -12.97 1.33
C ARG A 107 -22.17 -13.93 1.08
N LYS A 108 -22.17 -15.05 1.82
CA LYS A 108 -23.20 -16.07 1.67
C LYS A 108 -23.42 -16.50 0.22
N GLY A 109 -22.34 -16.72 -0.48
CA GLY A 109 -22.42 -17.22 -1.86
C GLY A 109 -22.78 -16.18 -2.92
N LYS A 110 -22.90 -14.91 -2.55
CA LYS A 110 -23.21 -13.87 -3.49
C LYS A 110 -22.18 -12.78 -3.41
N SER A 111 -21.99 -12.05 -4.48
CA SER A 111 -21.08 -10.91 -4.46
C SER A 111 -21.66 -9.82 -3.57
N SER A 112 -20.86 -9.27 -2.68
CA SER A 112 -21.25 -8.16 -1.84
C SER A 112 -20.48 -6.89 -2.23
N GLY A 113 -19.76 -6.91 -3.32
CA GLY A 113 -19.01 -5.77 -3.83
C GLY A 113 -17.61 -6.15 -4.25
N GLN A 114 -16.74 -5.16 -4.30
CA GLN A 114 -15.34 -5.37 -4.69
C GLN A 114 -14.43 -4.42 -3.93
N ILE A 115 -13.20 -4.82 -3.75
CA ILE A 115 -12.22 -4.05 -3.02
C ILE A 115 -10.98 -3.82 -3.90
N MET A 116 -10.46 -2.61 -3.91
CA MET A 116 -9.26 -2.27 -4.67
C MET A 116 -8.06 -2.40 -3.75
N ILE A 117 -7.09 -3.22 -4.13
CA ILE A 117 -5.88 -3.42 -3.35
C ILE A 117 -4.65 -3.26 -4.24
N ILE A 118 -3.70 -2.49 -3.78
CA ILE A 118 -2.43 -2.33 -4.46
C ILE A 118 -1.41 -3.13 -3.66
N LEU A 119 -0.61 -3.95 -4.34
CA LEU A 119 0.42 -4.75 -3.72
C LEU A 119 1.79 -4.45 -4.33
N GLU A 120 2.81 -4.50 -3.51
CA GLU A 120 4.16 -4.37 -3.97
C GLU A 120 5.00 -5.42 -3.25
N PHE A 121 5.85 -6.14 -3.94
CA PHE A 121 6.72 -7.14 -3.33
C PHE A 121 8.19 -6.74 -3.47
N VAL A 122 8.90 -6.72 -2.33
CA VAL A 122 10.31 -6.38 -2.29
C VAL A 122 11.06 -7.61 -1.77
N PRO A 123 11.74 -8.35 -2.64
CA PRO A 123 12.43 -9.58 -2.21
C PRO A 123 13.63 -9.27 -1.34
N SER A 124 13.89 -10.12 -0.34
CA SER A 124 14.99 -9.89 0.55
C SER A 124 16.27 -10.54 0.11
N GLY A 125 16.19 -11.59 -0.68
CA GLY A 125 17.41 -12.27 -1.09
C GLY A 125 18.39 -11.43 -1.85
N GLY A 126 17.90 -10.62 -2.74
CA GLY A 126 18.82 -9.81 -3.52
C GLY A 126 19.56 -8.83 -2.70
N MET A 127 18.93 -8.30 -1.69
CA MET A 127 19.58 -7.31 -0.90
C MET A 127 20.68 -7.91 -0.08
N GLY A 128 20.54 -9.12 0.35
CA GLY A 128 21.58 -9.71 1.13
C GLY A 128 22.86 -9.84 0.35
N ASN A 129 22.74 -10.21 -0.88
CA ASN A 129 23.90 -10.38 -1.68
C ASN A 129 24.56 -9.05 -1.92
N MET A 130 23.84 -8.09 -2.21
CA MET A 130 24.43 -6.80 -2.47
C MET A 130 25.12 -6.30 -1.27
N GLY A 131 24.60 -6.54 -0.12
CA GLY A 131 25.24 -6.08 1.08
C GLY A 131 26.59 -6.71 1.21
N GLY A 132 26.66 -7.96 0.95
CA GLY A 132 27.93 -8.61 1.07
C GLY A 132 28.95 -8.08 0.12
N MET A 133 28.51 -7.84 -1.05
CA MET A 133 29.45 -7.31 -1.99
C MET A 133 29.86 -5.93 -1.57
N GLY A 134 28.99 -5.19 -1.10
CA GLY A 134 29.32 -3.84 -0.72
C GLY A 134 30.39 -3.85 0.32
N MET A 135 30.36 -4.73 1.22
CA MET A 135 31.32 -4.74 2.19
C MET A 135 32.64 -5.06 1.60
N GLY A 136 32.71 -5.97 0.74
CA GLY A 136 33.99 -6.28 0.16
C GLY A 136 34.57 -5.11 -0.50
N MET A 137 33.77 -4.38 -1.13
CA MET A 137 34.33 -3.30 -1.80
C MET A 137 34.82 -2.27 -0.86
N GLY A 138 34.14 -2.09 0.19
CA GLY A 138 34.53 -1.05 1.08
C GLY A 138 35.96 -1.18 1.51
N MET A 139 36.39 -2.36 1.56
CA MET A 139 37.68 -2.46 1.99
C MET A 139 38.64 -1.92 1.10
N GLN A 140 38.47 -1.96 -0.09
CA GLN A 140 39.41 -1.49 -0.94
C GLN A 140 39.58 -0.16 -1.07
N THR A 141 38.82 0.58 -0.98
CA THR A 141 39.05 1.88 -1.29
C THR A 141 39.61 2.77 -0.41
N PRO A 142 40.07 2.52 0.53
CA PRO A 142 40.62 3.47 1.39
C PRO A 142 41.42 4.44 0.65
N GLY A 143 42.03 4.04 -0.15
CA GLY A 143 42.92 4.95 -0.72
C GLY A 143 42.42 6.00 -1.48
N MET A 144 41.53 5.76 -1.88
CA MET A 144 41.13 6.66 -2.72
C MET A 144 40.86 7.86 -2.36
N ASN A 145 40.59 8.00 -1.68
CA ASN A 145 40.24 9.08 -1.25
C ASN A 145 40.53 10.20 -1.78
N MET A 146 41.20 10.27 -2.30
CA MET A 146 41.62 11.34 -2.67
C MET A 146 40.75 12.04 -3.30
N GLY A 147 39.95 11.76 -3.48
CA GLY A 147 39.17 12.38 -4.26
C GLY A 147 38.90 13.67 -4.00
N MET A 148 39.46 13.96 -3.66
CA MET A 148 39.33 15.01 -3.42
C MET A 148 38.85 16.00 -3.94
N GLY A 149 38.59 16.44 -3.85
CA GLY A 149 38.36 17.57 -4.32
C GLY A 149 37.27 17.83 -5.13
N MET A 150 36.70 17.15 -5.41
CA MET A 150 35.79 17.42 -6.21
C MET A 150 34.68 17.98 -5.59
N GLN A 151 34.59 19.03 -5.40
CA GLN A 151 33.62 19.66 -4.88
C GLN A 151 32.62 19.85 -5.79
N PRO A 152 31.63 19.49 -5.76
CA PRO A 152 30.62 19.64 -6.64
C PRO A 152 30.16 20.97 -6.56
N GLN A 153 30.22 21.56 -7.48
CA GLN A 153 29.80 22.80 -7.47
C GLN A 153 28.48 22.85 -7.57
N MET A 154 27.88 23.03 -6.92
CA MET A 154 26.64 23.07 -6.95
C MET A 154 26.07 24.12 -7.40
N GLY A 155 25.60 24.21 -8.10
CA GLY A 155 25.23 25.16 -8.55
C GLY A 155 24.11 25.73 -8.58
N TYR A 156 23.67 25.91 -8.49
CA TYR A 156 22.71 26.33 -8.52
C TYR A 156 21.94 27.12 -8.75
N GLY A 157 21.79 27.30 -9.08
CA GLY A 157 21.13 28.06 -9.64
C GLY A 157 19.75 28.02 -9.46
N MET A 158 19.32 28.28 -8.55
CA MET A 158 18.10 28.35 -8.33
C MET A 158 17.52 29.47 -8.85
N GLN A 159 17.10 29.59 -9.95
CA GLN A 159 16.46 30.64 -10.42
C GLN A 159 15.14 30.59 -9.90
N GLN A 160 14.75 31.39 -9.16
CA GLN A 160 13.48 31.49 -8.71
C GLN A 160 12.63 31.92 -9.77
N PRO A 161 11.59 31.44 -9.99
CA PRO A 161 10.70 31.86 -11.01
C PRO A 161 10.16 33.15 -10.58
N GLN A 162 10.29 34.05 -11.39
CA GLN A 162 9.78 35.24 -11.11
C GLN A 162 8.35 35.13 -11.26
N MET A 163 7.62 35.33 -10.36
CA MET A 163 6.29 35.34 -10.46
C MET A 163 5.87 36.52 -11.08
N GLY A 164 5.46 36.49 -12.16
CA GLY A 164 5.03 37.64 -12.81
C GLY A 164 3.76 37.99 -12.26
N MET A 165 3.65 38.93 -11.67
CA MET A 165 2.48 39.31 -11.18
C MET A 165 1.76 39.97 -12.15
N GLY A 166 0.90 39.49 -12.67
CA GLY A 166 0.15 40.14 -13.65
C GLY A 166 -0.94 40.77 -12.99
N TYR A 167 -1.02 41.90 -12.97
CA TYR A 167 -2.05 42.54 -12.39
C TYR A 167 -2.92 42.97 -13.33
N GLY A 168 -3.83 42.47 -13.55
CA GLY A 168 -4.70 42.91 -14.42
C GLY A 168 -5.66 43.71 -13.76
N MET A 169 -5.56 44.81 -13.76
CA MET A 169 -6.44 45.59 -13.21
C MET A 169 -7.39 45.94 -14.09
N GLN A 170 -8.45 45.68 -14.07
CA GLN A 170 -9.42 46.02 -14.85
C GLN A 170 -10.19 46.95 -14.28
N GLN A 171 -10.52 47.82 -14.69
CA GLN A 171 -11.28 48.73 -14.23
C GLN A 171 -12.41 48.87 -14.98
N PRO A 172 -13.45 49.16 -14.64
CA PRO A 172 -14.70 49.29 -15.34
C PRO A 172 -14.76 50.50 -16.12
#